data_1383a0b16c3345cc75c15b0c911944f4
#
_entry.id   1383a0b16c3345cc75c15b0c911944f4
#
_cell.length_a   1.000
_cell.length_b   1.000
_cell.length_c   1.000
_cell.angle_alpha   90.00
_cell.angle_beta   90.00
_cell.angle_gamma   90.00
#
_symmetry.space_group_name_H-M   'P 1'
#
loop_
_entity.id
_entity.type
_entity.pdbx_description
1 polymer ?
#
loop_
_entity_poly.entity_id
_entity_poly.type
_entity_poly.pdbx_seq_one_letter_code
_entity_poly.pdbx_strand_id
1 'polypeptide(L)'
;MTDATPPMSELQDLAALIRANTPLVVVETPDEPRVVELFRQSLQQVWRALYRWTITEGLRRLDLDGESETDTAPDASNTLAAIRDAQQRGIYLLLDFHPYLGYAGTQRQLRDLIQRRHSLPHVIVLVGHKVELPADLEAMAVRFRPRLPDADALLKLVREEAVLYQQEHGGRRVEADADAVRQIVRNLQGLSLGDARRITRQLIHVDGALGHDDL
;
A
#
# COMPACT_ATOMS: atom_id res chain seq x y z
N MET A 1 15.79 -26.05 -23.12
CA MET A 1 14.50 -25.35 -23.09
C MET A 1 14.25 -24.96 -21.64
N THR A 2 14.65 -23.73 -21.30
CA THR A 2 14.38 -23.15 -19.97
C THR A 2 12.95 -22.70 -19.94
N ASP A 3 12.15 -23.44 -19.22
CA ASP A 3 10.73 -23.13 -18.97
C ASP A 3 10.72 -21.89 -18.03
N ALA A 4 10.69 -20.69 -18.61
CA ALA A 4 10.57 -19.45 -17.85
C ALA A 4 9.13 -19.38 -17.36
N THR A 5 8.89 -19.75 -16.11
CA THR A 5 7.62 -19.50 -15.41
C THR A 5 7.22 -18.06 -15.65
N PRO A 6 6.01 -17.76 -16.16
CA PRO A 6 5.56 -16.41 -16.39
C PRO A 6 5.67 -15.60 -15.08
N PRO A 7 6.06 -14.32 -15.13
CA PRO A 7 6.20 -13.52 -13.92
C PRO A 7 4.86 -13.48 -13.18
N MET A 8 4.87 -13.91 -11.92
CA MET A 8 3.69 -13.87 -11.06
C MET A 8 3.17 -12.42 -10.97
N SER A 9 1.86 -12.24 -10.90
CA SER A 9 1.29 -10.91 -10.69
C SER A 9 1.69 -10.39 -9.30
N GLU A 10 1.75 -9.08 -9.14
CA GLU A 10 2.05 -8.42 -7.85
C GLU A 10 1.15 -8.95 -6.71
N LEU A 11 -0.14 -9.17 -6.99
CA LEU A 11 -1.09 -9.75 -6.05
C LEU A 11 -0.76 -11.21 -5.71
N GLN A 12 -0.26 -11.99 -6.66
CA GLN A 12 0.15 -13.38 -6.41
C GLN A 12 1.40 -13.44 -5.53
N ASP A 13 2.38 -12.57 -5.77
CA ASP A 13 3.58 -12.45 -4.95
C ASP A 13 3.22 -12.09 -3.51
N LEU A 14 2.34 -11.09 -3.33
CA LEU A 14 1.85 -10.67 -2.03
C LEU A 14 1.06 -11.79 -1.32
N ALA A 15 0.14 -12.43 -2.03
CA ALA A 15 -0.64 -13.55 -1.49
C ALA A 15 0.26 -14.74 -1.08
N ALA A 16 1.34 -14.98 -1.82
CA ALA A 16 2.33 -16.01 -1.47
C ALA A 16 3.05 -15.68 -0.15
N LEU A 17 3.48 -14.44 0.05
CA LEU A 17 4.07 -13.99 1.32
C LEU A 17 3.12 -14.16 2.51
N ILE A 18 1.84 -13.80 2.31
CA ILE A 18 0.81 -13.94 3.35
C ILE A 18 0.54 -15.42 3.66
N ARG A 19 0.41 -16.29 2.64
CA ARG A 19 0.20 -17.75 2.81
C ARG A 19 1.38 -18.42 3.51
N ALA A 20 2.60 -17.98 3.19
CA ALA A 20 3.82 -18.45 3.85
C ALA A 20 3.92 -18.04 5.32
N ASN A 21 2.98 -17.24 5.83
CA ASN A 21 3.02 -16.65 7.17
C ASN A 21 4.33 -15.87 7.40
N THR A 22 4.77 -15.10 6.40
CA THR A 22 5.93 -14.21 6.55
C THR A 22 5.67 -13.24 7.69
N PRO A 23 6.43 -13.33 8.81
CA PRO A 23 6.03 -12.65 10.03
C PRO A 23 6.23 -11.14 9.98
N LEU A 24 7.22 -10.70 9.22
CA LEU A 24 7.54 -9.29 9.04
C LEU A 24 7.79 -9.00 7.56
N VAL A 25 7.00 -8.06 7.02
CA VAL A 25 7.15 -7.53 5.66
C VAL A 25 7.45 -6.05 5.75
N VAL A 26 8.37 -5.55 4.94
CA VAL A 26 8.68 -4.13 4.82
C VAL A 26 8.28 -3.65 3.44
N VAL A 27 7.54 -2.57 3.37
CA VAL A 27 7.13 -1.91 2.12
C VAL A 27 7.59 -0.46 2.14
N GLU A 28 8.58 -0.14 1.32
CA GLU A 28 9.07 1.23 1.17
C GLU A 28 8.37 1.89 -0.01
N THR A 29 7.55 2.88 0.30
CA THR A 29 6.78 3.65 -0.70
C THR A 29 6.28 4.96 -0.12
N PRO A 30 6.16 6.02 -0.92
CA PRO A 30 5.40 7.22 -0.58
C PRO A 30 3.88 7.05 -0.83
N ASP A 31 3.46 5.97 -1.50
CA ASP A 31 2.07 5.74 -1.92
C ASP A 31 1.38 4.73 -0.98
N GLU A 32 1.13 5.15 0.25
CA GLU A 32 0.44 4.34 1.27
C GLU A 32 -0.96 3.89 0.84
N PRO A 33 -1.82 4.74 0.22
CA PRO A 33 -3.15 4.32 -0.22
C PRO A 33 -3.11 3.16 -1.20
N ARG A 34 -2.13 3.12 -2.10
CA ARG A 34 -1.92 2.00 -3.02
C ARG A 34 -1.58 0.71 -2.28
N VAL A 35 -0.71 0.79 -1.27
CA VAL A 35 -0.34 -0.39 -0.47
C VAL A 35 -1.57 -0.93 0.25
N VAL A 36 -2.35 -0.08 0.90
CA VAL A 36 -3.59 -0.47 1.57
C VAL A 36 -4.53 -1.18 0.60
N GLU A 37 -4.74 -0.61 -0.60
CA GLU A 37 -5.62 -1.19 -1.62
C GLU A 37 -5.07 -2.53 -2.15
N LEU A 38 -3.76 -2.65 -2.35
CA LEU A 38 -3.11 -3.89 -2.78
C LEU A 38 -3.34 -5.02 -1.77
N PHE A 39 -3.20 -4.72 -0.47
CA PHE A 39 -3.50 -5.69 0.59
C PHE A 39 -4.99 -6.01 0.66
N ARG A 40 -5.88 -5.04 0.48
CA ARG A 40 -7.33 -5.27 0.42
C ARG A 40 -7.70 -6.20 -0.74
N GLN A 41 -7.15 -6.00 -1.93
CA GLN A 41 -7.35 -6.88 -3.07
C GLN A 41 -6.79 -8.29 -2.84
N SER A 42 -5.69 -8.42 -2.11
CA SER A 42 -5.12 -9.72 -1.78
C SER A 42 -6.05 -10.60 -0.93
N LEU A 43 -7.00 -9.99 -0.19
CA LEU A 43 -7.97 -10.72 0.63
C LEU A 43 -8.89 -11.62 -0.21
N GLN A 44 -9.06 -11.36 -1.50
CA GLN A 44 -9.76 -12.27 -2.41
C GLN A 44 -9.07 -13.63 -2.56
N GLN A 45 -7.76 -13.69 -2.27
CA GLN A 45 -6.93 -14.89 -2.37
C GLN A 45 -6.54 -15.48 -1.00
N VAL A 46 -6.67 -14.70 0.08
CA VAL A 46 -6.31 -15.10 1.43
C VAL A 46 -7.37 -14.65 2.44
N TRP A 47 -7.85 -15.59 3.27
CA TRP A 47 -8.89 -15.31 4.26
C TRP A 47 -8.26 -14.87 5.58
N ARG A 48 -8.07 -13.56 5.77
CA ARG A 48 -7.52 -12.96 7.00
C ARG A 48 -8.16 -11.60 7.25
N ALA A 49 -8.29 -11.26 8.52
CA ALA A 49 -8.61 -9.89 8.90
C ALA A 49 -7.47 -8.95 8.49
N LEU A 50 -7.83 -7.78 7.96
CA LEU A 50 -6.89 -6.73 7.58
C LEU A 50 -7.06 -5.53 8.49
N TYR A 51 -5.96 -5.06 9.05
CA TYR A 51 -5.91 -3.90 9.92
C TYR A 51 -4.92 -2.88 9.39
N ARG A 52 -5.22 -1.60 9.60
CA ARG A 52 -4.31 -0.46 9.41
C ARG A 52 -4.11 0.24 10.73
N TRP A 53 -2.90 0.67 10.99
CA TRP A 53 -2.55 1.50 12.12
C TRP A 53 -1.82 2.75 11.68
N THR A 54 -2.18 3.87 12.27
CA THR A 54 -1.42 5.12 12.26
C THR A 54 -1.36 5.66 13.68
N ILE A 55 -0.37 6.50 13.97
CA ILE A 55 -0.27 7.13 15.30
C ILE A 55 -1.44 8.09 15.61
N THR A 56 -2.11 8.58 14.57
CA THR A 56 -3.22 9.53 14.70
C THR A 56 -4.58 8.85 14.87
N GLU A 57 -4.78 7.67 14.28
CA GLU A 57 -6.08 7.01 14.24
C GLU A 57 -6.12 5.71 15.05
N GLY A 58 -4.95 5.21 15.48
CA GLY A 58 -4.86 3.90 16.12
C GLY A 58 -5.10 2.74 15.14
N LEU A 59 -5.47 1.59 15.68
CA LEU A 59 -5.70 0.37 14.90
C LEU A 59 -7.14 0.36 14.36
N ARG A 60 -7.29 0.25 13.04
CA ARG A 60 -8.59 0.17 12.34
C ARG A 60 -8.68 -1.11 11.53
N ARG A 61 -9.85 -1.73 11.50
CA ARG A 61 -10.12 -2.91 10.69
C ARG A 61 -10.66 -2.51 9.33
N LEU A 62 -10.13 -3.12 8.24
CA LEU A 62 -10.39 -2.72 6.86
C LEU A 62 -11.08 -3.79 5.98
N ASP A 63 -11.23 -5.02 6.47
CA ASP A 63 -11.80 -6.15 5.69
C ASP A 63 -13.32 -6.26 5.79
N LEU A 64 -13.95 -5.45 6.62
CA LEU A 64 -15.41 -5.37 6.75
C LEU A 64 -15.93 -4.13 6.03
N ASP A 65 -17.21 -4.16 5.63
CA ASP A 65 -17.89 -3.00 5.07
C ASP A 65 -17.98 -1.88 6.13
N GLY A 66 -17.21 -0.83 5.92
CA GLY A 66 -16.99 0.25 6.87
C GLY A 66 -15.72 0.04 7.72
N GLU A 67 -14.95 1.11 7.88
CA GLU A 67 -13.79 1.10 8.78
C GLU A 67 -14.29 1.02 10.24
N SER A 68 -13.97 -0.07 10.92
CA SER A 68 -14.31 -0.24 12.33
C SER A 68 -13.13 0.17 13.20
N GLU A 69 -13.37 1.10 14.11
CA GLU A 69 -12.40 1.45 15.15
C GLU A 69 -12.21 0.27 16.09
N THR A 70 -10.97 0.02 16.47
CA THR A 70 -10.67 -0.86 17.60
C THR A 70 -10.49 0.02 18.84
N ASP A 71 -10.95 -0.46 19.98
CA ASP A 71 -10.80 0.23 21.28
C ASP A 71 -9.33 0.12 21.77
N THR A 72 -8.40 0.56 20.92
CA THR A 72 -6.96 0.49 21.20
C THR A 72 -6.39 1.89 21.14
N ALA A 73 -5.73 2.34 22.20
CA ALA A 73 -5.02 3.59 22.21
C ALA A 73 -4.00 3.64 21.06
N PRO A 74 -3.83 4.77 20.37
CA PRO A 74 -3.04 4.86 19.14
C PRO A 74 -1.52 4.74 19.35
N ASP A 75 -1.02 4.59 20.58
CA ASP A 75 0.42 4.45 20.80
C ASP A 75 0.97 3.09 20.34
N ALA A 76 2.24 3.10 19.95
CA ALA A 76 2.91 1.95 19.35
C ALA A 76 2.97 0.71 20.27
N SER A 77 3.19 0.89 21.57
CA SER A 77 3.32 -0.21 22.54
C SER A 77 1.98 -0.90 22.77
N ASN A 78 0.91 -0.13 22.96
CA ASN A 78 -0.44 -0.66 23.14
C ASN A 78 -0.93 -1.35 21.86
N THR A 79 -0.57 -0.82 20.69
CA THR A 79 -0.88 -1.47 19.40
C THR A 79 -0.23 -2.84 19.30
N LEU A 80 1.07 -2.97 19.60
CA LEU A 80 1.74 -4.28 19.59
C LEU A 80 1.17 -5.24 20.62
N ALA A 81 0.75 -4.75 21.80
CA ALA A 81 0.08 -5.55 22.80
C ALA A 81 -1.29 -6.06 22.29
N ALA A 82 -2.09 -5.19 21.69
CA ALA A 82 -3.38 -5.57 21.09
C ALA A 82 -3.22 -6.63 19.98
N ILE A 83 -2.21 -6.48 19.11
CA ILE A 83 -1.90 -7.47 18.08
C ILE A 83 -1.49 -8.81 18.70
N ARG A 84 -0.69 -8.78 19.75
CA ARG A 84 -0.27 -9.99 20.49
C ARG A 84 -1.45 -10.75 21.09
N ASP A 85 -2.44 -10.04 21.59
CA ASP A 85 -3.59 -10.58 22.32
C ASP A 85 -4.78 -10.88 21.38
N ALA A 86 -4.66 -10.56 20.09
CA ALA A 86 -5.68 -10.85 19.08
C ALA A 86 -5.93 -12.36 18.94
N GLN A 87 -7.22 -12.74 18.84
CA GLN A 87 -7.65 -14.14 18.80
C GLN A 87 -7.78 -14.72 17.39
N GLN A 88 -7.57 -13.89 16.36
CA GLN A 88 -7.69 -14.27 14.95
C GLN A 88 -6.44 -13.88 14.18
N ARG A 89 -6.11 -14.68 13.17
CA ARG A 89 -5.00 -14.36 12.25
C ARG A 89 -5.29 -13.07 11.50
N GLY A 90 -4.38 -12.12 11.58
CA GLY A 90 -4.52 -10.83 10.93
C GLY A 90 -3.31 -10.44 10.11
N ILE A 91 -3.54 -9.51 9.19
CA ILE A 91 -2.54 -8.72 8.48
C ILE A 91 -2.61 -7.32 9.09
N TYR A 92 -1.49 -6.80 9.56
CA TYR A 92 -1.42 -5.52 10.25
C TYR A 92 -0.50 -4.57 9.48
N LEU A 93 -1.09 -3.60 8.78
CA LEU A 93 -0.36 -2.53 8.08
C LEU A 93 -0.05 -1.42 9.09
N LEU A 94 1.19 -1.31 9.49
CA LEU A 94 1.66 -0.31 10.44
C LEU A 94 2.36 0.82 9.68
N LEU A 95 1.63 1.92 9.43
CA LEU A 95 2.11 3.05 8.66
C LEU A 95 2.99 3.93 9.54
N ASP A 96 4.19 4.25 9.04
CA ASP A 96 5.21 5.04 9.75
C ASP A 96 5.52 4.55 11.17
N PHE A 97 5.49 3.22 11.36
CA PHE A 97 5.77 2.62 12.67
C PHE A 97 7.27 2.55 12.99
N HIS A 98 8.14 2.53 11.99
CA HIS A 98 9.58 2.31 12.14
C HIS A 98 10.29 3.30 13.09
N PRO A 99 9.89 4.59 13.25
CA PRO A 99 10.54 5.49 14.20
C PRO A 99 10.40 5.03 15.66
N TYR A 100 9.30 4.30 15.97
CA TYR A 100 9.07 3.80 17.34
C TYR A 100 9.97 2.60 17.69
N LEU A 101 10.63 1.99 16.70
CA LEU A 101 11.59 0.90 16.92
C LEU A 101 12.93 1.39 17.52
N GLY A 102 13.13 2.70 17.63
CA GLY A 102 14.20 3.29 18.44
C GLY A 102 14.04 3.05 19.95
N TYR A 103 12.82 2.72 20.42
CA TYR A 103 12.57 2.38 21.82
C TYR A 103 12.76 0.88 22.05
N ALA A 104 13.67 0.51 22.97
CA ALA A 104 14.01 -0.89 23.25
C ALA A 104 12.80 -1.77 23.60
N GLY A 105 11.80 -1.21 24.32
CA GLY A 105 10.57 -1.92 24.68
C GLY A 105 9.73 -2.26 23.44
N THR A 106 9.51 -1.30 22.54
CA THR A 106 8.75 -1.49 21.29
C THR A 106 9.46 -2.47 20.36
N GLN A 107 10.79 -2.33 20.22
CA GLN A 107 11.60 -3.26 19.44
C GLN A 107 11.47 -4.69 19.99
N ARG A 108 11.55 -4.86 21.32
CA ARG A 108 11.39 -6.16 21.96
C ARG A 108 10.02 -6.76 21.76
N GLN A 109 8.95 -5.98 21.91
CA GLN A 109 7.58 -6.42 21.67
C GLN A 109 7.37 -6.89 20.23
N LEU A 110 7.86 -6.14 19.23
CA LEU A 110 7.78 -6.55 17.82
C LEU A 110 8.52 -7.86 17.58
N ARG A 111 9.73 -8.01 18.14
CA ARG A 111 10.50 -9.26 18.05
C ARG A 111 9.73 -10.45 18.64
N ASP A 112 9.14 -10.28 19.81
CA ASP A 112 8.36 -11.33 20.47
C ASP A 112 7.15 -11.74 19.63
N LEU A 113 6.46 -10.79 18.98
CA LEU A 113 5.38 -11.07 18.03
C LEU A 113 5.85 -11.91 16.83
N ILE A 114 6.97 -11.52 16.22
CA ILE A 114 7.53 -12.19 15.04
C ILE A 114 7.98 -13.61 15.38
N GLN A 115 8.52 -13.83 16.57
CA GLN A 115 9.04 -15.14 17.00
C GLN A 115 7.95 -16.11 17.49
N ARG A 116 6.78 -15.62 17.90
CA ARG A 116 5.64 -16.43 18.34
C ARG A 116 4.87 -17.13 17.21
N ARG A 117 5.54 -17.66 16.22
CA ARG A 117 4.98 -18.25 15.00
C ARG A 117 3.96 -19.37 15.20
N HIS A 118 3.94 -20.04 16.37
CA HIS A 118 3.30 -21.35 16.51
C HIS A 118 1.85 -21.28 17.00
N SER A 119 1.42 -20.22 17.67
CA SER A 119 0.06 -20.14 18.20
C SER A 119 -0.90 -19.44 17.26
N LEU A 120 -0.54 -18.24 16.77
CA LEU A 120 -1.38 -17.46 15.83
C LEU A 120 -0.49 -16.60 14.91
N PRO A 121 -0.13 -17.08 13.70
CA PRO A 121 0.78 -16.36 12.84
C PRO A 121 0.11 -15.11 12.24
N HIS A 122 0.44 -13.94 12.77
CA HIS A 122 0.14 -12.66 12.17
C HIS A 122 1.17 -12.31 11.09
N VAL A 123 0.77 -11.47 10.15
CA VAL A 123 1.66 -10.82 9.19
C VAL A 123 1.73 -9.35 9.56
N ILE A 124 2.88 -8.91 10.03
CA ILE A 124 3.15 -7.51 10.33
C ILE A 124 3.79 -6.87 9.11
N VAL A 125 3.25 -5.75 8.68
CA VAL A 125 3.73 -5.01 7.52
C VAL A 125 4.10 -3.61 7.94
N LEU A 126 5.37 -3.27 7.89
CA LEU A 126 5.84 -1.91 8.12
C LEU A 126 5.83 -1.17 6.79
N VAL A 127 5.07 -0.09 6.72
CA VAL A 127 4.95 0.76 5.54
C VAL A 127 5.50 2.13 5.85
N GLY A 128 6.30 2.69 4.96
CA GLY A 128 6.83 4.03 5.09
C GLY A 128 7.69 4.42 3.89
N HIS A 129 8.05 5.70 3.80
CA HIS A 129 8.87 6.19 2.70
C HIS A 129 10.27 5.54 2.70
N LYS A 130 10.89 5.45 3.86
CA LYS A 130 12.16 4.76 4.09
C LYS A 130 12.08 4.07 5.45
N VAL A 131 12.29 2.76 5.47
CA VAL A 131 12.16 1.94 6.69
C VAL A 131 13.52 1.37 7.07
N GLU A 132 14.14 1.98 8.06
CA GLU A 132 15.37 1.47 8.67
C GLU A 132 15.03 0.57 9.85
N LEU A 133 15.51 -0.66 9.84
CA LEU A 133 15.28 -1.63 10.89
C LEU A 133 16.55 -1.90 11.69
N PRO A 134 16.43 -2.19 13.00
CA PRO A 134 17.51 -2.83 13.75
C PRO A 134 17.96 -4.13 13.08
N ALA A 135 19.25 -4.44 13.12
CA ALA A 135 19.86 -5.55 12.36
C ALA A 135 19.21 -6.91 12.62
N ASP A 136 18.72 -7.15 13.82
CA ASP A 136 18.04 -8.37 14.20
C ASP A 136 16.61 -8.51 13.63
N LEU A 137 15.90 -7.39 13.45
CA LEU A 137 14.62 -7.35 12.77
C LEU A 137 14.80 -7.43 11.25
N GLU A 138 15.80 -6.76 10.70
CA GLU A 138 16.14 -6.83 9.29
C GLU A 138 16.41 -8.28 8.83
N ALA A 139 17.11 -9.07 9.63
CA ALA A 139 17.38 -10.48 9.33
C ALA A 139 16.10 -11.36 9.26
N MET A 140 14.97 -10.90 9.84
CA MET A 140 13.69 -11.60 9.86
C MET A 140 12.66 -11.00 8.89
N ALA A 141 12.97 -9.85 8.28
CA ALA A 141 12.07 -9.13 7.41
C ALA A 141 12.20 -9.58 5.95
N VAL A 142 11.09 -9.53 5.23
CA VAL A 142 11.07 -9.64 3.77
C VAL A 142 10.67 -8.29 3.19
N ARG A 143 11.48 -7.72 2.31
CA ARG A 143 11.17 -6.47 1.62
C ARG A 143 10.30 -6.77 0.41
N PHE A 144 9.09 -6.23 0.41
CA PHE A 144 8.18 -6.27 -0.72
C PHE A 144 8.18 -4.91 -1.40
N ARG A 145 8.38 -4.88 -2.70
CA ARG A 145 8.39 -3.65 -3.50
C ARG A 145 7.20 -3.65 -4.43
N PRO A 146 6.21 -2.77 -4.21
CA PRO A 146 5.12 -2.57 -5.15
C PRO A 146 5.67 -2.22 -6.54
N ARG A 147 5.11 -2.84 -7.57
CA ARG A 147 5.52 -2.56 -8.96
C ARG A 147 5.02 -1.17 -9.35
N LEU A 148 5.82 -0.49 -10.15
CA LEU A 148 5.35 0.74 -10.77
C LEU A 148 4.21 0.42 -11.75
N PRO A 149 3.27 1.37 -11.95
CA PRO A 149 2.15 1.18 -12.85
C PRO A 149 2.66 0.99 -14.29
N ASP A 150 2.05 0.06 -15.01
CA ASP A 150 2.25 -0.09 -16.45
C ASP A 150 1.47 0.95 -17.25
N ALA A 151 1.65 0.96 -18.56
CA ALA A 151 1.00 1.92 -19.45
C ALA A 151 -0.54 1.83 -19.39
N ASP A 152 -1.10 0.63 -19.22
CA ASP A 152 -2.55 0.43 -19.15
C ASP A 152 -3.13 0.98 -17.85
N ALA A 153 -2.44 0.76 -16.72
CA ALA A 153 -2.82 1.33 -15.43
C ALA A 153 -2.73 2.87 -15.44
N LEU A 154 -1.68 3.44 -16.06
CA LEU A 154 -1.55 4.89 -16.23
C LEU A 154 -2.63 5.47 -17.13
N LEU A 155 -2.95 4.81 -18.25
CA LEU A 155 -4.03 5.23 -19.14
C LEU A 155 -5.39 5.21 -18.43
N LYS A 156 -5.64 4.19 -17.61
CA LYS A 156 -6.85 4.10 -16.79
C LYS A 156 -6.91 5.26 -15.80
N LEU A 157 -5.80 5.55 -15.11
CA LEU A 157 -5.70 6.68 -14.19
C LEU A 157 -6.01 8.02 -14.87
N VAL A 158 -5.43 8.30 -16.05
CA VAL A 158 -5.70 9.54 -16.80
C VAL A 158 -7.19 9.66 -17.13
N ARG A 159 -7.85 8.57 -17.51
CA ARG A 159 -9.29 8.55 -17.78
C ARG A 159 -10.13 8.79 -16.52
N GLU A 160 -9.74 8.20 -15.40
CA GLU A 160 -10.41 8.39 -14.10
C GLU A 160 -10.36 9.86 -13.68
N GLU A 161 -9.21 10.52 -13.78
CA GLU A 161 -9.06 11.94 -13.45
C GLU A 161 -9.85 12.84 -14.39
N ALA A 162 -9.93 12.51 -15.70
CA ALA A 162 -10.78 13.24 -16.63
C ALA A 162 -12.28 13.13 -16.30
N VAL A 163 -12.72 11.96 -15.83
CA VAL A 163 -14.12 11.76 -15.37
C VAL A 163 -14.38 12.54 -14.09
N LEU A 164 -13.46 12.53 -13.12
CA LEU A 164 -13.59 13.31 -11.89
C LEU A 164 -13.67 14.81 -12.18
N TYR A 165 -12.80 15.32 -13.06
CA TYR A 165 -12.87 16.71 -13.51
C TYR A 165 -14.24 17.07 -14.09
N GLN A 166 -14.79 16.21 -14.96
CA GLN A 166 -16.11 16.42 -15.54
C GLN A 166 -17.21 16.51 -14.46
N GLN A 167 -17.15 15.65 -13.44
CA GLN A 167 -18.13 15.67 -12.33
C GLN A 167 -18.01 16.96 -11.50
N GLU A 168 -16.78 17.40 -11.20
CA GLU A 168 -16.51 18.60 -10.41
C GLU A 168 -16.86 19.89 -11.14
N HIS A 169 -16.81 19.88 -12.50
CA HIS A 169 -17.02 21.09 -13.34
C HIS A 169 -18.34 21.05 -14.12
N GLY A 170 -19.42 20.54 -13.52
CA GLY A 170 -20.77 20.64 -14.08
C GLY A 170 -20.97 19.93 -15.42
N GLY A 171 -20.20 18.86 -15.68
CA GLY A 171 -20.28 18.07 -16.90
C GLY A 171 -19.34 18.53 -18.02
N ARG A 172 -18.48 19.53 -17.79
CA ARG A 172 -17.49 19.98 -18.77
C ARG A 172 -16.48 18.84 -19.05
N ARG A 173 -16.42 18.39 -20.30
CA ARG A 173 -15.48 17.34 -20.71
C ARG A 173 -14.08 17.90 -20.85
N VAL A 174 -13.09 17.09 -20.49
CA VAL A 174 -11.69 17.36 -20.78
C VAL A 174 -11.48 17.20 -22.31
N GLU A 175 -10.97 18.21 -22.94
CA GLU A 175 -10.53 18.13 -24.34
C GLU A 175 -9.23 17.31 -24.37
N ALA A 176 -9.22 16.17 -25.04
CA ALA A 176 -8.08 15.28 -25.07
C ALA A 176 -7.74 14.85 -26.50
N ASP A 177 -6.52 15.17 -26.93
CA ASP A 177 -5.94 14.60 -28.13
C ASP A 177 -5.38 13.21 -27.83
N ALA A 178 -5.71 12.23 -28.65
CA ALA A 178 -5.31 10.83 -28.44
C ALA A 178 -3.78 10.65 -28.50
N ASP A 179 -3.07 11.44 -29.28
CA ASP A 179 -1.60 11.38 -29.39
C ASP A 179 -0.97 12.02 -28.16
N ALA A 180 -1.49 13.16 -27.69
CA ALA A 180 -1.05 13.81 -26.46
C ALA A 180 -1.27 12.89 -25.25
N VAL A 181 -2.44 12.25 -25.10
CA VAL A 181 -2.70 11.29 -24.03
C VAL A 181 -1.68 10.15 -24.04
N ARG A 182 -1.36 9.59 -25.22
CA ARG A 182 -0.32 8.55 -25.31
C ARG A 182 1.06 9.05 -24.88
N GLN A 183 1.40 10.29 -25.21
CA GLN A 183 2.66 10.89 -24.81
C GLN A 183 2.70 11.16 -23.29
N ILE A 184 1.63 11.68 -22.73
CA ILE A 184 1.49 11.88 -21.28
C ILE A 184 1.67 10.54 -20.56
N VAL A 185 1.01 9.47 -21.00
CA VAL A 185 1.19 8.13 -20.42
C VAL A 185 2.65 7.69 -20.47
N ARG A 186 3.36 7.94 -21.58
CA ARG A 186 4.81 7.65 -21.66
C ARG A 186 5.64 8.46 -20.67
N ASN A 187 5.32 9.75 -20.52
CA ASN A 187 6.04 10.65 -19.59
C ASN A 187 5.79 10.30 -18.12
N LEU A 188 4.63 9.71 -17.82
CA LEU A 188 4.28 9.24 -16.47
C LEU A 188 4.91 7.88 -16.09
N GLN A 189 5.48 7.15 -17.07
CA GLN A 189 6.15 5.88 -16.77
C GLN A 189 7.32 6.08 -15.81
N GLY A 190 7.46 5.19 -14.85
CA GLY A 190 8.48 5.27 -13.81
C GLY A 190 8.05 6.05 -12.56
N LEU A 191 6.87 6.65 -12.57
CA LEU A 191 6.28 7.32 -11.39
C LEU A 191 5.37 6.38 -10.61
N SER A 192 5.17 6.68 -9.32
CA SER A 192 4.12 6.05 -8.53
C SER A 192 2.73 6.42 -9.05
N LEU A 193 1.68 5.62 -8.74
CA LEU A 193 0.31 6.00 -9.09
C LEU A 193 -0.11 7.32 -8.44
N GLY A 194 0.34 7.59 -7.21
CA GLY A 194 0.06 8.84 -6.49
C GLY A 194 0.66 10.06 -7.19
N ASP A 195 1.94 9.98 -7.61
CA ASP A 195 2.59 11.06 -8.36
C ASP A 195 1.97 11.24 -9.74
N ALA A 196 1.73 10.15 -10.47
CA ALA A 196 1.07 10.20 -11.76
C ALA A 196 -0.31 10.84 -11.68
N ARG A 197 -1.09 10.53 -10.63
CA ARG A 197 -2.40 11.12 -10.37
C ARG A 197 -2.29 12.62 -10.09
N ARG A 198 -1.38 13.02 -9.23
CA ARG A 198 -1.14 14.42 -8.89
C ARG A 198 -0.77 15.24 -10.13
N ILE A 199 0.14 14.73 -10.96
CA ILE A 199 0.57 15.41 -12.19
C ILE A 199 -0.58 15.48 -13.20
N THR A 200 -1.28 14.37 -13.45
CA THR A 200 -2.43 14.33 -14.38
C THR A 200 -3.52 15.32 -13.95
N ARG A 201 -3.86 15.35 -12.65
CA ARG A 201 -4.83 16.31 -12.11
C ARG A 201 -4.37 17.75 -12.34
N GLN A 202 -3.10 18.04 -12.10
CA GLN A 202 -2.54 19.39 -12.32
C GLN A 202 -2.64 19.79 -13.79
N LEU A 203 -2.30 18.92 -14.75
CA LEU A 203 -2.41 19.20 -16.17
C LEU A 203 -3.85 19.50 -16.57
N ILE A 204 -4.81 18.66 -16.17
CA ILE A 204 -6.23 18.84 -16.48
C ILE A 204 -6.79 20.14 -15.88
N HIS A 205 -6.38 20.53 -14.68
CA HIS A 205 -6.92 21.70 -13.99
C HIS A 205 -6.32 23.04 -14.46
N VAL A 206 -5.23 23.04 -15.26
CA VAL A 206 -4.66 24.28 -15.78
C VAL A 206 -5.55 24.89 -16.86
N ASP A 207 -6.03 24.10 -17.81
CA ASP A 207 -6.79 24.60 -18.96
C ASP A 207 -8.00 23.72 -19.35
N GLY A 208 -8.23 22.63 -18.64
CA GLY A 208 -9.32 21.69 -18.90
C GLY A 208 -9.08 20.82 -20.16
N ALA A 209 -7.83 20.70 -20.58
CA ALA A 209 -7.42 19.95 -21.76
C ALA A 209 -6.23 19.03 -21.44
N LEU A 210 -6.00 18.07 -22.32
CA LEU A 210 -4.78 17.26 -22.39
C LEU A 210 -4.26 17.37 -23.82
N GLY A 211 -3.39 18.34 -24.07
CA GLY A 211 -2.93 18.73 -25.39
C GLY A 211 -1.41 18.61 -25.55
N HIS A 212 -0.93 19.07 -26.73
CA HIS A 212 0.48 19.07 -27.04
C HIS A 212 1.32 20.03 -26.17
N ASP A 213 0.70 21.02 -25.56
CA ASP A 213 1.37 21.99 -24.70
C ASP A 213 1.69 21.40 -23.31
N ASP A 214 1.15 20.24 -22.97
CA ASP A 214 1.36 19.50 -21.72
C ASP A 214 2.53 18.48 -21.80
N LEU A 215 3.31 18.49 -22.90
CA LEU A 215 4.31 17.46 -23.19
C LEU A 215 5.74 17.87 -22.67
#